data_94c0d678df00e92e5371f593426e42c1
#
_entry.id   94c0d678df00e92e5371f593426e42c1
#
_cell.length_a   1.000
_cell.length_b   1.000
_cell.length_c   1.000
_cell.angle_alpha   90.00
_cell.angle_beta   90.00
_cell.angle_gamma   90.00
#
_symmetry.space_group_name_H-M   'P 1'
#
loop_
_entity.id
_entity.type
_entity.pdbx_description
1 polymer ?
#
loop_
_entity_poly.entity_id
_entity_poly.type
_entity_poly.pdbx_seq_one_letter_code
_entity_poly.pdbx_strand_id
1 'polypeptide(L)'
;MLEIRLESIKDGSVREALDNVLSEFRDQAMLNFLWKPFSVTFTSGGTYDYMHGLGFRPKDYLITGIMASSGESAYIDLDDTDNTTVSITVSGACTVRFLLGNLDTNSQV
;
A
#
# COMPACT_ATOMS: atom_id res chain seq x y z
N MET A 1 -14.83 -24.73 4.60
CA MET A 1 -14.25 -25.19 4.37
C MET A 1 -13.33 -25.73 4.91
N LEU A 2 -12.74 -25.37 5.41
CA LEU A 2 -11.85 -25.86 5.79
C LEU A 2 -12.05 -26.64 6.78
N GLU A 3 -12.99 -26.98 7.01
CA GLU A 3 -13.17 -27.75 7.82
C GLU A 3 -12.40 -28.76 7.75
N ILE A 4 -11.72 -28.78 7.17
CA ILE A 4 -10.88 -29.66 7.07
C ILE A 4 -10.56 -30.04 8.30
N ARG A 5 -10.63 -30.72 8.93
CA ARG A 5 -10.28 -31.14 10.00
C ARG A 5 -8.90 -31.42 10.07
N LEU A 6 -8.07 -30.65 10.66
CA LEU A 6 -6.67 -30.88 10.78
C LEU A 6 -6.38 -32.12 11.57
N GLU A 7 -7.23 -32.44 12.47
CA GLU A 7 -6.95 -33.60 13.25
C GLU A 7 -7.05 -34.86 12.45
N SER A 8 -7.75 -34.82 11.35
CA SER A 8 -7.82 -36.01 10.52
C SER A 8 -6.78 -35.98 9.42
N ILE A 9 -5.97 -34.95 9.31
CA ILE A 9 -4.97 -34.90 8.31
C ILE A 9 -3.73 -35.53 8.87
N LYS A 10 -3.39 -36.75 8.44
CA LYS A 10 -2.21 -37.34 8.91
C LYS A 10 -1.05 -37.09 8.05
N ASP A 11 -1.23 -36.53 6.89
CA ASP A 11 -0.15 -36.25 5.97
C ASP A 11 0.49 -34.93 6.34
N GLY A 12 1.72 -34.92 6.71
CA GLY A 12 2.41 -33.69 7.08
C GLY A 12 2.52 -32.70 5.96
N SER A 13 2.57 -33.15 4.72
CA SER A 13 2.69 -32.21 3.63
C SER A 13 1.39 -31.44 3.42
N VAL A 14 0.25 -32.04 3.74
CA VAL A 14 -1.01 -31.34 3.62
C VAL A 14 -1.10 -30.28 4.72
N ARG A 15 -0.66 -30.61 5.91
CA ARG A 15 -0.68 -29.63 6.99
C ARG A 15 0.26 -28.49 6.70
N GLU A 16 1.41 -28.79 6.12
CA GLU A 16 2.36 -27.78 5.77
C GLU A 16 1.80 -26.86 4.72
N ALA A 17 1.12 -27.41 3.71
CA ALA A 17 0.53 -26.59 2.68
C ALA A 17 -0.55 -25.68 3.25
N LEU A 18 -1.34 -26.17 4.20
CA LEU A 18 -2.36 -25.39 4.81
C LEU A 18 -1.75 -24.27 5.64
N ASP A 19 -0.70 -24.55 6.39
CA ASP A 19 -0.03 -23.54 7.18
C ASP A 19 0.56 -22.48 6.28
N ASN A 20 1.09 -22.85 5.12
CA ASN A 20 1.65 -21.87 4.20
C ASN A 20 0.57 -20.95 3.64
N VAL A 21 -0.61 -21.49 3.34
CA VAL A 21 -1.69 -20.69 2.84
C VAL A 21 -2.14 -19.68 3.90
N LEU A 22 -2.24 -20.13 5.14
CA LEU A 22 -2.64 -19.23 6.21
C LEU A 22 -1.60 -18.16 6.46
N SER A 23 -0.34 -18.52 6.33
CA SER A 23 0.73 -17.57 6.53
C SER A 23 0.73 -16.51 5.43
N GLU A 24 0.51 -16.94 4.19
CA GLU A 24 0.42 -16.02 3.09
C GLU A 24 -0.76 -15.06 3.26
N PHE A 25 -1.89 -15.59 3.71
CA PHE A 25 -3.06 -14.76 3.91
C PHE A 25 -2.78 -13.72 5.00
N ARG A 26 -2.10 -14.09 6.06
CA ARG A 26 -1.77 -13.15 7.10
C ARG A 26 -0.81 -12.08 6.60
N ASP A 27 0.18 -12.46 5.78
CA ASP A 27 1.13 -11.51 5.25
C ASP A 27 0.44 -10.51 4.34
N GLN A 28 -0.53 -10.97 3.56
CA GLN A 28 -1.27 -10.10 2.69
C GLN A 28 -2.09 -9.10 3.52
N ALA A 29 -2.68 -9.55 4.60
CA ALA A 29 -3.44 -8.67 5.47
C ALA A 29 -2.53 -7.63 6.13
N MET A 30 -1.33 -8.02 6.52
CA MET A 30 -0.38 -7.08 7.10
C MET A 30 0.05 -6.04 6.09
N LEU A 31 0.29 -6.44 4.85
CA LEU A 31 0.66 -5.47 3.84
C LEU A 31 -0.47 -4.48 3.60
N ASN A 32 -1.70 -4.95 3.56
CA ASN A 32 -2.82 -4.06 3.37
C ASN A 32 -3.01 -3.11 4.54
N PHE A 33 -2.58 -3.52 5.72
CA PHE A 33 -2.68 -2.67 6.88
C PHE A 33 -1.56 -1.63 6.90
N LEU A 34 -0.34 -2.03 6.55
CA LEU A 34 0.80 -1.14 6.60
C LEU A 34 0.91 -0.24 5.38
N TRP A 35 0.44 -0.71 4.24
CA TRP A 35 0.53 0.03 3.00
C TRP A 35 -0.82 0.06 2.34
N LYS A 36 -1.31 1.26 2.05
CA LYS A 36 -2.58 1.41 1.36
C LYS A 36 -2.35 1.92 -0.04
N PRO A 37 -2.91 1.28 -1.07
CA PRO A 37 -2.69 1.71 -2.45
C PRO A 37 -3.64 2.82 -2.87
N PHE A 38 -3.13 3.71 -3.70
CA PHE A 38 -3.91 4.81 -4.23
C PHE A 38 -3.60 4.98 -5.71
N SER A 39 -4.55 5.52 -6.46
CA SER A 39 -4.35 5.86 -7.85
C SER A 39 -5.08 7.17 -8.10
N VAL A 40 -4.36 8.20 -8.52
CA VAL A 40 -4.93 9.53 -8.68
C VAL A 40 -4.56 10.06 -10.05
N THR A 41 -5.53 10.62 -10.76
CA THR A 41 -5.30 11.17 -12.08
C THR A 41 -5.25 12.70 -11.99
N PHE A 42 -4.22 13.28 -12.56
CA PHE A 42 -4.03 14.72 -12.59
C PHE A 42 -4.13 15.20 -14.04
N THR A 43 -4.78 16.33 -14.26
CA THR A 43 -4.98 16.83 -15.61
C THR A 43 -3.94 17.88 -15.98
N SER A 44 -3.17 18.36 -15.03
CA SER A 44 -2.11 19.33 -15.30
C SER A 44 -1.08 19.25 -14.19
N GLY A 45 0.08 19.84 -14.44
CA GLY A 45 1.12 19.87 -13.42
C GLY A 45 0.80 20.78 -12.27
N GLY A 46 1.40 20.54 -11.15
CA GLY A 46 1.19 21.35 -9.95
C GLY A 46 1.27 20.52 -8.70
N THR A 47 0.94 21.15 -7.57
CA THR A 47 0.93 20.49 -6.28
C THR A 47 -0.51 20.37 -5.83
N TYR A 48 -0.90 19.18 -5.43
CA TYR A 48 -2.29 18.91 -5.07
C TYR A 48 -2.36 18.20 -3.74
N ASP A 49 -3.42 18.48 -2.98
CA ASP A 49 -3.69 17.77 -1.74
C ASP A 49 -4.77 16.75 -2.01
N TYR A 50 -4.49 15.49 -1.69
CA TYR A 50 -5.43 14.41 -1.93
C TYR A 50 -5.79 13.79 -0.59
N MET A 51 -7.08 13.58 -0.34
CA MET A 51 -7.52 13.01 0.93
C MET A 51 -7.21 11.53 0.96
N HIS A 52 -6.37 11.10 1.86
CA HIS A 52 -5.97 9.71 1.90
C HIS A 52 -6.83 8.86 2.84
N GLY A 53 -7.52 9.49 3.77
CA GLY A 53 -8.44 8.74 4.62
C GLY A 53 -7.81 7.70 5.52
N LEU A 54 -6.52 7.83 5.82
CA LEU A 54 -5.87 6.83 6.64
C LEU A 54 -6.12 7.01 8.13
N GLY A 55 -6.44 8.22 8.54
CA GLY A 55 -6.65 8.48 9.96
C GLY A 55 -5.37 8.72 10.72
N PHE A 56 -4.23 8.69 10.05
CA PHE A 56 -2.96 9.00 10.68
C PHE A 56 -2.05 9.58 9.60
N ARG A 57 -0.99 10.25 10.01
CA ARG A 57 -0.05 10.84 9.08
C ARG A 57 0.88 9.75 8.55
N PRO A 58 0.88 9.48 7.25
CA PRO A 58 1.80 8.48 6.73
C PRO A 58 3.22 8.99 6.77
N LYS A 59 4.17 8.13 7.06
CA LYS A 59 5.56 8.49 7.15
C LYS A 59 6.38 7.95 6.00
N ASP A 60 5.79 7.07 5.20
CA ASP A 60 6.52 6.46 4.10
C ASP A 60 5.64 6.41 2.88
N TYR A 61 6.24 6.48 1.72
CA TYR A 61 5.49 6.32 0.48
C TYR A 61 6.34 5.60 -0.55
N LEU A 62 5.67 5.04 -1.54
CA LEU A 62 6.34 4.41 -2.66
C LEU A 62 5.48 4.64 -3.89
N ILE A 63 6.04 5.30 -4.91
CA ILE A 63 5.33 5.50 -6.16
C ILE A 63 5.58 4.26 -7.00
N THR A 64 4.51 3.55 -7.34
CA THR A 64 4.63 2.30 -8.06
C THR A 64 4.46 2.48 -9.55
N GLY A 65 3.92 3.59 -10.01
CA GLY A 65 3.79 3.81 -11.43
C GLY A 65 3.31 5.21 -11.74
N ILE A 66 3.78 5.75 -12.85
CA ILE A 66 3.33 7.01 -13.36
C ILE A 66 2.94 6.77 -14.80
N MET A 67 1.67 6.96 -15.13
CA MET A 67 1.18 6.73 -16.47
C MET A 67 0.89 8.05 -17.13
N ALA A 68 1.62 8.36 -18.17
CA ALA A 68 1.51 9.64 -18.86
C ALA A 68 1.84 9.45 -20.32
N SER A 69 1.42 10.40 -21.16
CA SER A 69 1.73 10.33 -22.57
C SER A 69 3.15 10.81 -22.85
N SER A 70 3.79 11.49 -21.90
CA SER A 70 5.18 11.88 -22.03
C SER A 70 5.84 11.65 -20.69
N GLY A 71 7.09 11.85 -20.56
CA GLY A 71 7.82 11.45 -19.36
C GLY A 71 7.60 12.36 -18.17
N GLU A 72 6.41 12.34 -17.62
CA GLU A 72 6.11 13.15 -16.44
C GLU A 72 6.71 12.55 -15.19
N SER A 73 6.89 13.37 -14.19
CA SER A 73 7.41 12.92 -12.91
C SER A 73 6.47 13.33 -11.80
N ALA A 74 6.58 12.64 -10.68
CA ALA A 74 5.74 12.92 -9.53
C ALA A 74 6.51 12.64 -8.26
N TYR A 75 6.20 13.38 -7.20
CA TYR A 75 6.74 13.06 -5.89
C TYR A 75 5.73 13.44 -4.82
N ILE A 76 5.90 12.85 -3.67
CA ILE A 76 5.04 13.10 -2.53
C ILE A 76 5.85 13.85 -1.49
N ASP A 77 5.30 14.95 -0.99
CA ASP A 77 5.97 15.75 0.02
C ASP A 77 5.42 15.32 1.38
N LEU A 78 6.20 14.56 2.11
CA LEU A 78 5.74 14.07 3.40
C LEU A 78 5.70 15.17 4.44
N ASP A 79 6.47 16.23 4.27
CA ASP A 79 6.45 17.33 5.23
C ASP A 79 5.11 18.08 5.17
N ASP A 80 4.49 18.13 4.01
CA ASP A 80 3.20 18.79 3.86
C ASP A 80 2.05 17.79 3.92
N THR A 81 2.30 16.58 4.30
CA THR A 81 1.27 15.56 4.41
C THR A 81 0.84 15.46 5.87
N ASP A 82 -0.44 15.33 6.10
CA ASP A 82 -0.95 15.26 7.47
C ASP A 82 -1.88 14.07 7.65
N ASN A 83 -2.72 14.11 8.67
CA ASN A 83 -3.61 12.98 8.99
C ASN A 83 -4.69 12.77 7.97
N THR A 84 -4.99 13.77 7.16
CA THR A 84 -6.13 13.69 6.25
C THR A 84 -5.72 13.79 4.80
N THR A 85 -4.67 14.55 4.46
CA THR A 85 -4.31 14.78 3.06
C THR A 85 -2.85 14.48 2.82
N VAL A 86 -2.55 14.06 1.60
CA VAL A 86 -1.19 13.84 1.15
C VAL A 86 -0.92 14.87 0.04
N SER A 87 0.25 15.48 0.10
CA SER A 87 0.64 16.49 -0.88
C SER A 87 1.42 15.83 -2.00
N ILE A 88 0.92 15.94 -3.23
CA ILE A 88 1.52 15.31 -4.40
C ILE A 88 1.84 16.37 -5.42
N THR A 89 3.06 16.37 -5.92
CA THR A 89 3.46 17.29 -6.97
C THR A 89 3.74 16.50 -8.24
N VAL A 90 3.14 16.92 -9.34
CA VAL A 90 3.34 16.27 -10.62
C VAL A 90 3.79 17.31 -11.63
N SER A 91 4.60 16.90 -12.61
CA SER A 91 5.13 17.80 -13.61
C SER A 91 4.14 18.06 -14.74
N GLY A 92 3.14 17.22 -14.90
CA GLY A 92 2.16 17.39 -15.97
C GLY A 92 1.03 16.38 -15.80
N ALA A 93 0.17 16.31 -16.80
CA ALA A 93 -0.99 15.41 -16.74
C ALA A 93 -0.51 13.95 -16.69
N CYS A 94 -0.96 13.23 -15.67
CA CYS A 94 -0.56 11.84 -15.49
C CYS A 94 -1.45 11.17 -14.48
N THR A 95 -1.36 9.85 -14.41
CA THR A 95 -1.99 9.08 -13.35
C THR A 95 -0.88 8.50 -12.49
N VAL A 96 -0.91 8.77 -11.21
CA VAL A 96 0.13 8.31 -10.28
C VAL A 96 -0.46 7.23 -9.40
N ARG A 97 0.24 6.12 -9.32
CA ARG A 97 -0.15 5.03 -8.44
C ARG A 97 0.91 4.94 -7.35
N PHE A 98 0.47 4.93 -6.12
CA PHE A 98 1.42 4.98 -5.02
C PHE A 98 0.87 4.26 -3.80
N LEU A 99 1.76 3.93 -2.89
CA LEU A 99 1.41 3.33 -1.62
C LEU A 99 1.78 4.31 -0.53
N LEU A 100 0.93 4.41 0.46
CA LEU A 100 1.23 5.20 1.65
C LEU A 100 1.20 4.26 2.85
N GLY A 101 2.10 4.47 3.77
CA GLY A 101 2.16 3.62 4.93
C GLY A 101 3.05 4.17 6.02
N ASN A 102 3.34 3.32 6.96
CA ASN A 102 4.17 3.71 8.09
C ASN A 102 5.01 2.51 8.47
N LEU A 103 6.20 2.43 7.90
CA LEU A 103 7.09 1.31 8.19
C LEU A 103 7.77 1.43 9.52
N ASP A 104 7.76 2.62 10.10
CA ASP A 104 8.40 2.79 11.39
C ASP A 104 7.76 1.96 12.44
N THR A 105 6.48 1.65 12.31
CA THR A 105 5.86 0.89 13.33
C THR A 105 6.46 -0.45 13.48
N ASN A 106 7.08 -0.98 12.43
CA ASN A 106 7.68 -2.25 12.55
C ASN A 106 8.95 -2.22 13.25
N SER A 107 9.64 -1.17 13.17
CA SER A 107 10.96 -1.13 13.73
C SER A 107 10.91 -1.03 15.19
N GLN A 108 9.80 -0.77 15.75
CA GLN A 108 9.81 -0.67 17.06
C GLN A 108 9.53 -1.84 17.71
N VAL A 109 9.28 -2.86 17.13
CA VAL A 109 9.05 -4.06 17.79
C VAL A 109 10.24 -4.68 18.31
#